data_5d52a8b5275604e44d2f32ffffc069f7
#
_entry.id   5d52a8b5275604e44d2f32ffffc069f7
#
_cell.length_a   1.000
_cell.length_b   1.000
_cell.length_c   1.000
_cell.angle_alpha   90.00
_cell.angle_beta   90.00
_cell.angle_gamma   90.00
#
_symmetry.space_group_name_H-M   'P 1'
#
loop_
_entity.id
_entity.type
_entity.pdbx_description
1 polymer ?
#
loop_
_entity_poly.entity_id
_entity_poly.type
_entity_poly.pdbx_seq_one_letter_code
_entity_poly.pdbx_strand_id
1 'polypeptide(L)'
;IDYNKGSFRYCLVAEGRRLSKRELELAEKTVQDIHDNVDINICASFGLLDQEDFTKLKNAGLSMIHNNLETSPEYFPEVCTSHTQEQKKATIRAAKAAGLMVCSGSLFGMGETLEDRVALAFELRELGVDSVPMNLLNPREGTPFYDKTPLTEEEYVRTIAVYRFVMPKVMIRLAA
;
A
#
# COMPACT_ATOMS: atom_id res chain seq x y z
N ILE A 1 17.55 -16.65 -3.04
CA ILE A 1 18.32 -15.99 -4.11
C ILE A 1 18.38 -14.48 -3.87
N ASP A 2 17.27 -13.83 -3.56
CA ASP A 2 17.22 -12.38 -3.36
C ASP A 2 17.84 -11.95 -2.01
N TYR A 3 17.67 -12.75 -0.97
CA TYR A 3 18.34 -12.55 0.33
C TYR A 3 19.86 -12.45 0.17
N ASN A 4 20.48 -13.37 -0.58
CA ASN A 4 21.93 -13.38 -0.82
C ASN A 4 22.41 -12.18 -1.68
N LYS A 5 21.48 -11.41 -2.28
CA LYS A 5 21.76 -10.16 -3.00
C LYS A 5 21.57 -8.91 -2.14
N GLY A 6 21.35 -9.07 -0.83
CA GLY A 6 21.16 -7.99 0.13
C GLY A 6 19.72 -7.45 0.19
N SER A 7 18.73 -8.23 -0.21
CA SER A 7 17.33 -7.85 -0.05
C SER A 7 16.97 -7.74 1.43
N PHE A 8 16.47 -6.58 1.84
CA PHE A 8 16.07 -6.29 3.21
C PHE A 8 14.66 -6.79 3.54
N ARG A 9 13.80 -6.90 2.53
CA ARG A 9 12.38 -7.27 2.69
C ARG A 9 11.90 -8.10 1.51
N TYR A 10 11.09 -9.11 1.82
CA TYR A 10 10.38 -9.91 0.84
C TYR A 10 8.87 -9.61 0.90
N CYS A 11 8.23 -9.38 -0.24
CA CYS A 11 6.81 -9.06 -0.29
C CYS A 11 6.03 -10.17 -1.00
N LEU A 12 5.05 -10.72 -0.29
CA LEU A 12 4.06 -11.65 -0.82
C LEU A 12 2.88 -10.86 -1.38
N VAL A 13 2.49 -11.15 -2.60
CA VAL A 13 1.38 -10.45 -3.27
C VAL A 13 0.37 -11.47 -3.76
N ALA A 14 -0.90 -11.22 -3.49
CA ALA A 14 -2.00 -11.99 -4.05
C ALA A 14 -2.97 -11.05 -4.75
N GLU A 15 -3.57 -11.53 -5.84
CA GLU A 15 -4.60 -10.82 -6.57
C GLU A 15 -5.96 -10.93 -5.87
N GLY A 16 -6.88 -10.04 -6.28
CA GLY A 16 -8.26 -10.06 -5.83
C GLY A 16 -8.55 -9.16 -4.65
N ARG A 17 -9.85 -9.05 -4.34
CA ARG A 17 -10.36 -8.15 -3.31
C ARG A 17 -10.01 -8.61 -1.90
N ARG A 18 -10.07 -9.92 -1.62
CA ARG A 18 -9.79 -10.57 -0.34
C ARG A 18 -9.38 -12.02 -0.59
N LEU A 19 -8.46 -12.54 0.19
CA LEU A 19 -8.14 -13.97 0.21
C LEU A 19 -9.34 -14.78 0.70
N SER A 20 -9.56 -15.93 0.09
CA SER A 20 -10.43 -16.98 0.64
C SER A 20 -9.80 -17.57 1.91
N LYS A 21 -10.59 -18.28 2.71
CA LYS A 21 -10.10 -18.94 3.93
C LYS A 21 -8.92 -19.88 3.64
N ARG A 22 -8.99 -20.67 2.57
CA ARG A 22 -7.93 -21.60 2.15
C ARG A 22 -6.64 -20.85 1.74
N GLU A 23 -6.78 -19.74 1.00
CA GLU A 23 -5.65 -18.93 0.59
C GLU A 23 -4.99 -18.24 1.80
N LEU A 24 -5.79 -17.81 2.78
CA LEU A 24 -5.28 -17.23 4.01
C LEU A 24 -4.48 -18.25 4.84
N GLU A 25 -4.99 -19.47 4.99
CA GLU A 25 -4.27 -20.58 5.65
C GLU A 25 -2.94 -20.89 4.94
N LEU A 26 -2.95 -20.88 3.60
CA LEU A 26 -1.72 -21.06 2.81
C LEU A 26 -0.75 -19.88 3.00
N ALA A 27 -1.26 -18.66 2.99
CA ALA A 27 -0.45 -17.45 3.21
C ALA A 27 0.19 -17.45 4.60
N GLU A 28 -0.57 -17.81 5.66
CA GLU A 28 -0.07 -17.96 7.03
C GLU A 28 1.08 -18.96 7.09
N LYS A 29 0.87 -20.16 6.53
CA LYS A 29 1.91 -21.19 6.46
C LYS A 29 3.15 -20.71 5.69
N THR A 30 2.96 -20.04 4.55
CA THR A 30 4.07 -19.52 3.74
C THR A 30 4.87 -18.47 4.49
N VAL A 31 4.19 -17.56 5.21
CA VAL A 31 4.84 -16.56 6.06
C VAL A 31 5.67 -17.24 7.15
N GLN A 32 5.10 -18.25 7.84
CA GLN A 32 5.78 -19.01 8.87
C GLN A 32 7.01 -19.75 8.32
N ASP A 33 6.87 -20.43 7.19
CA ASP A 33 7.97 -21.16 6.54
C ASP A 33 9.13 -20.22 6.15
N ILE A 34 8.81 -18.99 5.66
CA ILE A 34 9.85 -18.00 5.36
C ILE A 34 10.50 -17.50 6.66
N HIS A 35 9.69 -17.15 7.66
CA HIS A 35 10.17 -16.62 8.94
C HIS A 35 11.13 -17.58 9.64
N ASP A 36 10.82 -18.87 9.61
CA ASP A 36 11.62 -19.89 10.30
C ASP A 36 12.93 -20.23 9.57
N ASN A 37 13.01 -19.99 8.27
CA ASN A 37 14.13 -20.43 7.45
C ASN A 37 15.00 -19.30 6.89
N VAL A 38 14.51 -18.04 6.89
CA VAL A 38 15.23 -16.90 6.28
C VAL A 38 15.13 -15.67 7.18
N ASP A 39 16.25 -15.09 7.55
CA ASP A 39 16.32 -13.85 8.32
C ASP A 39 16.03 -12.63 7.41
N ILE A 40 14.76 -12.45 7.06
CA ILE A 40 14.28 -11.36 6.19
C ILE A 40 12.95 -10.78 6.71
N ASN A 41 12.75 -9.47 6.57
CA ASN A 41 11.46 -8.88 6.87
C ASN A 41 10.40 -9.31 5.83
N ILE A 42 9.23 -9.70 6.30
CA ILE A 42 8.15 -10.16 5.43
C ILE A 42 7.07 -9.08 5.34
N CYS A 43 6.71 -8.71 4.12
CA CYS A 43 5.60 -7.81 3.79
C CYS A 43 4.54 -8.58 3.01
N ALA A 44 3.28 -8.18 3.12
CA ALA A 44 2.20 -8.78 2.33
C ALA A 44 1.23 -7.75 1.74
N SER A 45 0.71 -8.05 0.56
CA SER A 45 -0.39 -7.34 -0.09
C SER A 45 -1.48 -8.36 -0.43
N PHE A 46 -2.47 -8.50 0.48
CA PHE A 46 -3.49 -9.55 0.44
C PHE A 46 -4.94 -9.00 0.35
N GLY A 47 -5.08 -7.75 -0.09
CA GLY A 47 -6.39 -7.11 -0.23
C GLY A 47 -7.02 -6.73 1.11
N LEU A 48 -8.33 -6.89 1.20
CA LEU A 48 -9.14 -6.45 2.35
C LEU A 48 -9.23 -7.57 3.39
N LEU A 49 -8.43 -7.49 4.45
CA LEU A 49 -8.44 -8.42 5.57
C LEU A 49 -8.91 -7.71 6.85
N ASP A 50 -9.37 -8.48 7.83
CA ASP A 50 -9.76 -7.99 9.15
C ASP A 50 -8.66 -8.18 10.19
N GLN A 51 -8.92 -7.71 11.42
CA GLN A 51 -7.92 -7.76 12.50
C GLN A 51 -7.56 -9.19 12.92
N GLU A 52 -8.50 -10.12 12.87
CA GLU A 52 -8.25 -11.53 13.21
C GLU A 52 -7.27 -12.17 12.21
N ASP A 53 -7.52 -11.94 10.90
CA ASP A 53 -6.64 -12.39 9.83
C ASP A 53 -5.23 -11.82 10.00
N PHE A 54 -5.11 -10.51 10.26
CA PHE A 54 -3.81 -9.88 10.49
C PHE A 54 -3.10 -10.35 11.75
N THR A 55 -3.85 -10.69 12.80
CA THR A 55 -3.27 -11.25 14.03
C THR A 55 -2.65 -12.62 13.76
N LYS A 56 -3.30 -13.47 12.97
CA LYS A 56 -2.75 -14.77 12.57
C LYS A 56 -1.48 -14.60 11.74
N LEU A 57 -1.52 -13.75 10.72
CA LEU A 57 -0.36 -13.47 9.87
C LEU A 57 0.82 -12.88 10.66
N LYS A 58 0.55 -11.97 11.61
CA LYS A 58 1.58 -11.42 12.49
C LYS A 58 2.23 -12.50 13.36
N ASN A 59 1.43 -13.37 13.96
CA ASN A 59 1.94 -14.47 14.77
C ASN A 59 2.79 -15.45 13.95
N ALA A 60 2.51 -15.60 12.65
CA ALA A 60 3.30 -16.35 11.70
C ALA A 60 4.61 -15.65 11.27
N GLY A 61 4.83 -14.37 11.66
CA GLY A 61 6.07 -13.63 11.35
C GLY A 61 5.93 -12.49 10.36
N LEU A 62 4.70 -12.15 9.91
CA LEU A 62 4.48 -10.98 9.06
C LEU A 62 4.83 -9.70 9.82
N SER A 63 5.60 -8.81 9.22
CA SER A 63 6.03 -7.56 9.83
C SER A 63 5.29 -6.31 9.30
N MET A 64 4.84 -6.33 8.05
CA MET A 64 4.23 -5.18 7.38
C MET A 64 3.16 -5.62 6.38
N ILE A 65 2.14 -4.78 6.21
CA ILE A 65 1.21 -4.92 5.10
C ILE A 65 1.38 -3.77 4.10
N HIS A 66 1.04 -4.05 2.85
CA HIS A 66 0.92 -3.05 1.80
C HIS A 66 -0.54 -2.95 1.34
N ASN A 67 -1.14 -1.78 1.45
CA ASN A 67 -2.49 -1.50 0.98
C ASN A 67 -2.61 0.00 0.66
N ASN A 68 -2.41 0.36 -0.61
CA ASN A 68 -2.48 1.75 -1.05
C ASN A 68 -3.89 2.31 -0.98
N LEU A 69 -4.04 3.58 -0.61
CA LEU A 69 -5.28 4.34 -0.76
C LEU A 69 -5.49 4.84 -2.19
N GLU A 70 -4.44 4.90 -2.98
CA GLU A 70 -4.34 5.30 -4.38
C GLU A 70 -4.53 6.81 -4.60
N THR A 71 -5.63 7.41 -4.13
CA THR A 71 -5.96 8.83 -4.33
C THR A 71 -6.79 9.36 -3.15
N SER A 72 -7.34 10.60 -3.26
CA SER A 72 -8.24 11.19 -2.26
C SER A 72 -9.55 10.40 -2.10
N PRO A 73 -10.27 10.58 -0.98
CA PRO A 73 -11.61 10.02 -0.83
C PRO A 73 -12.58 10.50 -1.91
N GLU A 74 -12.48 11.76 -2.30
CA GLU A 74 -13.34 12.41 -3.29
C GLU A 74 -13.13 11.84 -4.70
N TYR A 75 -11.87 11.60 -5.06
CA TYR A 75 -11.51 11.09 -6.39
C TYR A 75 -11.51 9.56 -6.49
N PHE A 76 -11.51 8.86 -5.38
CA PHE A 76 -11.44 7.39 -5.36
C PHE A 76 -12.53 6.69 -6.19
N PRO A 77 -13.81 7.15 -6.22
CA PRO A 77 -14.85 6.53 -7.04
C PRO A 77 -14.57 6.53 -8.56
N GLU A 78 -13.77 7.50 -9.03
CA GLU A 78 -13.36 7.58 -10.44
C GLU A 78 -12.26 6.56 -10.78
N VAL A 79 -11.56 6.05 -9.75
CA VAL A 79 -10.43 5.13 -9.90
C VAL A 79 -10.84 3.68 -9.66
N CYS A 80 -11.77 3.45 -8.74
CA CYS A 80 -12.12 2.11 -8.29
C CYS A 80 -13.61 1.95 -8.03
N THR A 81 -14.23 0.98 -8.69
CA THR A 81 -15.67 0.66 -8.54
C THR A 81 -15.92 -0.66 -7.79
N SER A 82 -14.88 -1.48 -7.58
CA SER A 82 -15.02 -2.81 -6.97
C SER A 82 -15.08 -2.79 -5.43
N HIS A 83 -14.58 -1.72 -4.81
CA HIS A 83 -14.60 -1.50 -3.36
C HIS A 83 -14.46 0.01 -3.06
N THR A 84 -14.72 0.39 -1.81
CA THR A 84 -14.61 1.79 -1.38
C THR A 84 -13.26 2.07 -0.72
N GLN A 85 -12.85 3.34 -0.69
CA GLN A 85 -11.66 3.74 0.04
C GLN A 85 -11.82 3.49 1.55
N GLU A 86 -13.03 3.65 2.11
CA GLU A 86 -13.28 3.37 3.52
C GLU A 86 -13.04 1.89 3.87
N GLN A 87 -13.30 0.95 2.97
CA GLN A 87 -12.93 -0.45 3.16
C GLN A 87 -11.41 -0.64 3.23
N LYS A 88 -10.63 0.09 2.44
CA LYS A 88 -9.16 0.10 2.53
C LYS A 88 -8.69 0.73 3.85
N LYS A 89 -9.27 1.84 4.27
CA LYS A 89 -8.98 2.48 5.56
C LYS A 89 -9.28 1.54 6.74
N ALA A 90 -10.41 0.83 6.69
CA ALA A 90 -10.76 -0.17 7.70
C ALA A 90 -9.70 -1.28 7.77
N THR A 91 -9.22 -1.78 6.63
CA THR A 91 -8.13 -2.76 6.55
C THR A 91 -6.83 -2.23 7.14
N ILE A 92 -6.47 -0.97 6.86
CA ILE A 92 -5.28 -0.33 7.44
C ILE A 92 -5.40 -0.23 8.97
N ARG A 93 -6.56 0.22 9.47
CA ARG A 93 -6.83 0.27 10.92
C ARG A 93 -6.75 -1.11 11.58
N ALA A 94 -7.30 -2.14 10.92
CA ALA A 94 -7.24 -3.52 11.38
C ALA A 94 -5.79 -4.05 11.47
N ALA A 95 -4.96 -3.78 10.47
CA ALA A 95 -3.55 -4.13 10.48
C ALA A 95 -2.77 -3.42 11.60
N LYS A 96 -3.01 -2.11 11.79
CA LYS A 96 -2.42 -1.34 12.91
C LYS A 96 -2.86 -1.89 14.26
N ALA A 97 -4.15 -2.23 14.42
CA ALA A 97 -4.68 -2.84 15.66
C ALA A 97 -4.05 -4.21 15.95
N ALA A 98 -3.73 -5.00 14.93
CA ALA A 98 -2.95 -6.23 15.05
C ALA A 98 -1.45 -5.96 15.33
N GLY A 99 -0.99 -4.71 15.32
CA GLY A 99 0.39 -4.30 15.58
C GLY A 99 1.34 -4.55 14.41
N LEU A 100 0.84 -4.57 13.19
CA LEU A 100 1.64 -4.59 11.97
C LEU A 100 2.04 -3.17 11.55
N MET A 101 3.20 -3.04 10.92
CA MET A 101 3.52 -1.83 10.16
C MET A 101 2.66 -1.76 8.90
N VAL A 102 2.39 -0.55 8.44
CA VAL A 102 1.58 -0.30 7.25
C VAL A 102 2.33 0.53 6.23
N CYS A 103 2.43 -0.01 5.02
CA CYS A 103 2.86 0.69 3.83
C CYS A 103 1.61 1.04 3.01
N SER A 104 1.28 2.33 2.91
CA SER A 104 0.13 2.81 2.14
C SER A 104 0.47 4.13 1.46
N GLY A 105 0.15 4.25 0.20
CA GLY A 105 0.46 5.41 -0.62
C GLY A 105 -0.50 5.58 -1.78
N SER A 106 0.03 6.04 -2.88
CA SER A 106 -0.73 6.59 -4.01
C SER A 106 -0.21 6.16 -5.36
N LEU A 107 -1.06 6.32 -6.35
CA LEU A 107 -0.72 6.39 -7.76
C LEU A 107 -1.14 7.78 -8.27
N PHE A 108 -0.19 8.59 -8.69
CA PHE A 108 -0.44 9.94 -9.18
C PHE A 108 -0.48 10.00 -10.70
N GLY A 109 -1.26 10.96 -11.23
CA GLY A 109 -1.42 11.19 -12.67
C GLY A 109 -2.64 10.48 -13.26
N MET A 110 -3.55 9.99 -12.42
CA MET A 110 -4.80 9.39 -12.86
C MET A 110 -5.86 10.44 -13.25
N GLY A 111 -5.61 11.73 -12.99
CA GLY A 111 -6.49 12.85 -13.23
C GLY A 111 -6.94 13.57 -11.95
N GLU A 112 -6.39 13.19 -10.82
CA GLU A 112 -6.59 13.85 -9.53
C GLU A 112 -6.05 15.28 -9.55
N THR A 113 -6.62 16.15 -8.72
CA THR A 113 -6.20 17.54 -8.54
C THR A 113 -5.05 17.65 -7.52
N LEU A 114 -4.49 18.86 -7.38
CA LEU A 114 -3.53 19.14 -6.32
C LEU A 114 -4.17 19.01 -4.93
N GLU A 115 -5.41 19.47 -4.80
CA GLU A 115 -6.20 19.35 -3.58
C GLU A 115 -6.40 17.90 -3.18
N ASP A 116 -6.68 17.01 -4.14
CA ASP A 116 -6.77 15.56 -3.93
C ASP A 116 -5.47 14.99 -3.37
N ARG A 117 -4.32 15.40 -3.92
CA ARG A 117 -3.00 14.95 -3.44
C ARG A 117 -2.74 15.39 -2.01
N VAL A 118 -3.12 16.62 -1.68
CA VAL A 118 -3.01 17.15 -0.31
C VAL A 118 -3.95 16.42 0.64
N ALA A 119 -5.23 16.23 0.25
CA ALA A 119 -6.21 15.50 1.05
C ALA A 119 -5.71 14.08 1.38
N LEU A 120 -5.19 13.35 0.38
CA LEU A 120 -4.63 12.03 0.58
C LEU A 120 -3.44 12.03 1.57
N ALA A 121 -2.58 13.06 1.54
CA ALA A 121 -1.48 13.16 2.49
C ALA A 121 -1.98 13.26 3.94
N PHE A 122 -3.05 14.02 4.19
CA PHE A 122 -3.69 14.11 5.51
C PHE A 122 -4.35 12.80 5.92
N GLU A 123 -5.05 12.12 5.02
CA GLU A 123 -5.63 10.79 5.29
C GLU A 123 -4.57 9.77 5.72
N LEU A 124 -3.45 9.69 5.01
CA LEU A 124 -2.35 8.78 5.34
C LEU A 124 -1.72 9.13 6.71
N ARG A 125 -1.60 10.43 7.01
CA ARG A 125 -1.12 10.89 8.33
C ARG A 125 -2.06 10.48 9.45
N GLU A 126 -3.37 10.66 9.29
CA GLU A 126 -4.38 10.29 10.29
C GLU A 126 -4.43 8.78 10.53
N LEU A 127 -4.24 7.99 9.50
CA LEU A 127 -4.13 6.53 9.60
C LEU A 127 -2.83 6.06 10.25
N GLY A 128 -1.85 6.95 10.43
CA GLY A 128 -0.59 6.63 11.09
C GLY A 128 0.23 5.59 10.31
N VAL A 129 0.29 5.72 8.99
CA VAL A 129 1.07 4.79 8.15
C VAL A 129 2.56 4.94 8.41
N ASP A 130 3.32 3.86 8.23
CA ASP A 130 4.75 3.83 8.53
C ASP A 130 5.61 4.09 7.29
N SER A 131 5.06 3.83 6.10
CA SER A 131 5.73 4.03 4.81
C SER A 131 4.74 4.46 3.74
N VAL A 132 5.14 5.43 2.92
CA VAL A 132 4.32 5.96 1.82
C VAL A 132 5.06 5.76 0.49
N PRO A 133 4.69 4.74 -0.30
CA PRO A 133 5.14 4.63 -1.68
C PRO A 133 4.40 5.68 -2.53
N MET A 134 5.14 6.38 -3.33
CA MET A 134 4.63 7.36 -4.29
C MET A 134 4.89 6.80 -5.70
N ASN A 135 3.83 6.37 -6.37
CA ASN A 135 3.90 5.82 -7.72
C ASN A 135 3.44 6.88 -8.73
N LEU A 136 3.99 6.82 -9.94
CA LEU A 136 3.51 7.61 -11.07
C LEU A 136 2.79 6.71 -12.06
N LEU A 137 1.66 7.19 -12.59
CA LEU A 137 0.97 6.53 -13.68
C LEU A 137 1.88 6.52 -14.91
N ASN A 138 2.06 5.34 -15.47
CA ASN A 138 2.63 5.16 -16.80
C ASN A 138 1.49 4.71 -17.73
N PRO A 139 0.85 5.63 -18.48
CA PRO A 139 -0.30 5.30 -19.32
C PRO A 139 0.07 4.24 -20.36
N ARG A 140 -0.77 3.23 -20.49
CA ARG A 140 -0.59 2.13 -21.45
C ARG A 140 -1.80 2.01 -22.34
N GLU A 141 -1.56 1.79 -23.62
CA GLU A 141 -2.63 1.57 -24.61
C GLU A 141 -3.54 0.42 -24.17
N GLY A 142 -4.86 0.61 -24.35
CA GLY A 142 -5.87 -0.37 -23.94
C GLY A 142 -6.25 -0.32 -22.47
N THR A 143 -5.69 0.62 -21.67
CA THR A 143 -6.07 0.82 -20.25
C THR A 143 -6.99 2.03 -20.09
N PRO A 144 -7.84 2.07 -19.02
CA PRO A 144 -8.76 3.19 -18.77
C PRO A 144 -8.10 4.57 -18.63
N PHE A 145 -6.81 4.61 -18.25
CA PHE A 145 -6.06 5.84 -18.02
C PHE A 145 -5.07 6.19 -19.15
N TYR A 146 -5.20 5.55 -20.32
CA TYR A 146 -4.28 5.76 -21.44
C TYR A 146 -4.18 7.24 -21.89
N ASP A 147 -5.32 7.94 -21.92
CA ASP A 147 -5.39 9.35 -22.37
C ASP A 147 -5.03 10.36 -21.27
N LYS A 148 -4.62 9.91 -20.09
CA LYS A 148 -4.22 10.82 -19.01
C LYS A 148 -2.84 11.39 -19.27
N THR A 149 -2.69 12.68 -19.00
CA THR A 149 -1.39 13.36 -19.06
C THR A 149 -0.56 13.00 -17.83
N PRO A 150 0.62 12.43 -17.99
CA PRO A 150 1.52 12.16 -16.86
C PRO A 150 1.86 13.45 -16.10
N LEU A 151 2.10 13.33 -14.79
CA LEU A 151 2.64 14.43 -14.02
C LEU A 151 4.02 14.84 -14.56
N THR A 152 4.29 16.14 -14.54
CA THR A 152 5.65 16.63 -14.75
C THR A 152 6.55 16.28 -13.57
N GLU A 153 7.85 16.19 -13.78
CA GLU A 153 8.82 15.97 -12.71
C GLU A 153 8.71 17.04 -11.62
N GLU A 154 8.47 18.28 -11.99
CA GLU A 154 8.32 19.41 -11.06
C GLU A 154 7.09 19.24 -10.17
N GLU A 155 5.93 18.87 -10.73
CA GLU A 155 4.71 18.61 -9.97
C GLU A 155 4.90 17.42 -9.01
N TYR A 156 5.60 16.39 -9.47
CA TYR A 156 5.89 15.23 -8.63
C TYR A 156 6.80 15.58 -7.45
N VAL A 157 7.90 16.31 -7.69
CA VAL A 157 8.80 16.78 -6.63
C VAL A 157 8.06 17.70 -5.64
N ARG A 158 7.21 18.62 -6.12
CA ARG A 158 6.35 19.45 -5.27
C ARG A 158 5.41 18.59 -4.41
N THR A 159 4.81 17.56 -4.99
CA THR A 159 3.95 16.61 -4.24
C THR A 159 4.74 15.89 -3.15
N ILE A 160 5.95 15.41 -3.44
CA ILE A 160 6.84 14.79 -2.44
C ILE A 160 7.15 15.78 -1.30
N ALA A 161 7.44 17.03 -1.63
CA ALA A 161 7.72 18.07 -0.62
C ALA A 161 6.51 18.31 0.30
N VAL A 162 5.30 18.40 -0.26
CA VAL A 162 4.04 18.53 0.52
C VAL A 162 3.89 17.34 1.46
N TYR A 163 4.07 16.11 0.96
CA TYR A 163 3.97 14.90 1.78
C TYR A 163 5.01 14.89 2.91
N ARG A 164 6.22 15.39 2.65
CA ARG A 164 7.26 15.52 3.68
C ARG A 164 6.89 16.55 4.75
N PHE A 165 6.24 17.68 4.38
CA PHE A 165 5.74 18.65 5.35
C PHE A 165 4.60 18.09 6.19
N VAL A 166 3.65 17.39 5.58
CA VAL A 166 2.50 16.78 6.28
C VAL A 166 2.95 15.63 7.18
N MET A 167 3.93 14.84 6.75
CA MET A 167 4.44 13.65 7.43
C MET A 167 5.97 13.68 7.56
N PRO A 168 6.53 14.51 8.48
CA PRO A 168 7.98 14.77 8.53
C PRO A 168 8.83 13.55 8.88
N LYS A 169 8.27 12.53 9.54
CA LYS A 169 9.00 11.35 10.04
C LYS A 169 8.70 10.06 9.27
N VAL A 170 7.67 10.05 8.44
CA VAL A 170 7.25 8.85 7.70
C VAL A 170 8.26 8.54 6.58
N MET A 171 8.50 7.28 6.32
CA MET A 171 9.31 6.86 5.18
C MET A 171 8.55 7.14 3.88
N ILE A 172 9.07 8.03 3.05
CA ILE A 172 8.58 8.29 1.69
C ILE A 172 9.49 7.55 0.72
N ARG A 173 8.91 6.78 -0.18
CA ARG A 173 9.63 6.00 -1.19
C ARG A 173 9.13 6.33 -2.57
N LEU A 174 10.06 6.54 -3.50
CA LEU A 174 9.73 6.45 -4.92
C LEU A 174 9.57 4.96 -5.24
N ALA A 175 8.45 4.62 -5.82
CA ALA A 175 8.17 3.26 -6.25
C ALA A 175 7.74 3.32 -7.72
N ALA A 176 8.28 2.41 -8.51
CA ALA A 176 7.97 2.31 -9.93
C ALA A 176 6.91 1.23 -10.16
#